data_95f983cb4078d8ed4b7a478d22371549
#
_entry.id   95f983cb4078d8ed4b7a478d22371549
#
_cell.length_a   1.000
_cell.length_b   1.000
_cell.length_c   1.000
_cell.angle_alpha   90.00
_cell.angle_beta   90.00
_cell.angle_gamma   90.00
#
_symmetry.space_group_name_H-M   'P 1'
#
loop_
_entity.id
_entity.type
_entity.pdbx_description
1 polymer ?
#
loop_
_entity_poly.entity_id
_entity_poly.type
_entity_poly.pdbx_seq_one_letter_code
_entity_poly.pdbx_strand_id
1 'polypeptide(L)'
;MVLNRICETWYFAPHGDPVNNEKELIIVLILDNIINERNLQTTQIPKMSIQFIKRLTVLTITCIFLVACRQEDDENKRDILLAENNKIDLIFYQNDTETKAEFELGLKWAFSFLGARLERGSWDRAMVWQSPTTFQINMSELGFNQNAAEQLENLIRQFKISEEYLVKGGIDAGRFVVCTLNNSNHYYKIVGMPTSFNKYVSSKSFLQKRGAIIESAVALKERLIQLPEENSPINRLSYLAEELSGSLRDSSHQVLENEVMDVMENGQLRFGVYDTLGQLIVGSDPTISIAGKPVKCLWCHETVIQRGFAALTSIPGYYSPAQFDSIIDKNSLTLDAYRKGLDTEIDFADPSNHTKVEKLYFRFMEPSANRLSLEWGVSVNEVELLLKDIETHGHQEFPSFGQLYYRTDIEKFSPYATLPSTSSIRETNINEPNLLP
;
A
#
# COMPACT_ATOMS: atom_id res chain seq x y z
N MET A 1 -28.22 2.79 18.96
CA MET A 1 -27.82 2.55 20.36
C MET A 1 -28.83 1.81 21.21
N VAL A 2 -30.14 1.93 20.97
CA VAL A 2 -31.19 1.19 21.70
C VAL A 2 -31.41 -0.22 21.10
N LEU A 3 -31.24 -0.39 19.79
CA LEU A 3 -31.40 -1.67 19.08
C LEU A 3 -30.32 -2.71 19.41
N ASN A 4 -29.06 -2.34 19.55
CA ASN A 4 -27.96 -3.27 19.90
C ASN A 4 -28.13 -3.96 21.27
N ARG A 5 -28.77 -3.31 22.24
CA ARG A 5 -29.03 -3.93 23.55
C ARG A 5 -30.13 -4.99 23.55
N ILE A 6 -30.97 -5.01 22.52
CA ILE A 6 -32.08 -5.99 22.43
C ILE A 6 -31.60 -7.33 21.88
N CYS A 7 -30.64 -7.35 20.94
CA CYS A 7 -30.07 -8.59 20.39
C CYS A 7 -29.20 -9.34 21.40
N GLU A 8 -28.38 -8.66 22.20
CA GLU A 8 -27.51 -9.29 23.20
C GLU A 8 -28.27 -10.05 24.32
N THR A 9 -29.54 -9.72 24.56
CA THR A 9 -30.33 -10.34 25.66
C THR A 9 -31.04 -11.62 25.23
N TRP A 10 -31.05 -12.00 23.95
CA TRP A 10 -31.73 -13.21 23.46
C TRP A 10 -30.81 -14.43 23.28
N TYR A 11 -29.48 -14.24 23.30
CA TYR A 11 -28.52 -15.31 22.97
C TYR A 11 -27.98 -16.11 24.17
N PHE A 12 -28.26 -15.70 25.41
CA PHE A 12 -27.76 -16.37 26.61
C PHE A 12 -28.87 -16.72 27.62
N ALA A 13 -29.75 -17.64 27.27
CA ALA A 13 -30.59 -18.34 28.27
C ALA A 13 -30.47 -19.84 28.08
N PRO A 14 -29.81 -20.57 29.00
CA PRO A 14 -29.98 -22.03 29.07
C PRO A 14 -31.37 -22.37 29.56
N HIS A 15 -31.92 -23.45 29.04
CA HIS A 15 -33.25 -23.99 29.28
C HIS A 15 -33.76 -23.82 30.72
N GLY A 16 -34.90 -23.14 30.88
CA GLY A 16 -35.79 -23.48 31.96
C GLY A 16 -36.43 -22.41 32.83
N ASP A 17 -36.52 -21.12 32.42
CA ASP A 17 -37.31 -20.13 33.18
C ASP A 17 -38.39 -19.43 32.32
N PRO A 18 -39.58 -19.10 32.88
CA PRO A 18 -40.68 -18.48 32.15
C PRO A 18 -40.35 -17.05 31.75
N VAL A 19 -40.30 -16.81 30.44
CA VAL A 19 -40.02 -15.54 29.79
C VAL A 19 -40.96 -14.42 30.28
N ASN A 20 -40.40 -13.36 30.75
CA ASN A 20 -41.02 -12.15 31.24
C ASN A 20 -42.10 -11.57 30.29
N ASN A 21 -43.34 -11.58 30.69
CA ASN A 21 -44.53 -10.99 30.05
C ASN A 21 -44.40 -9.43 29.85
N GLU A 22 -43.42 -8.77 30.44
CA GLU A 22 -43.32 -7.30 30.37
C GLU A 22 -42.85 -6.78 29.00
N LYS A 23 -42.02 -7.52 28.27
CA LYS A 23 -41.53 -7.07 26.95
C LYS A 23 -42.53 -7.21 25.83
N GLU A 24 -43.34 -8.26 25.84
CA GLU A 24 -44.49 -8.39 24.92
C GLU A 24 -45.54 -7.29 25.18
N LEU A 25 -45.72 -6.88 26.45
CA LEU A 25 -46.63 -5.83 26.83
C LEU A 25 -46.23 -4.45 26.28
N ILE A 26 -44.93 -4.14 26.24
CA ILE A 26 -44.40 -2.87 25.70
C ILE A 26 -44.61 -2.77 24.18
N ILE A 27 -44.43 -3.85 23.44
CA ILE A 27 -44.65 -3.85 21.98
C ILE A 27 -46.12 -3.72 21.64
N VAL A 28 -46.99 -4.33 22.39
CA VAL A 28 -48.45 -4.26 22.21
C VAL A 28 -48.95 -2.82 22.58
N LEU A 29 -48.43 -2.20 23.62
CA LEU A 29 -48.78 -0.84 24.03
C LEU A 29 -48.29 0.22 23.01
N ILE A 30 -47.16 0.05 22.38
CA ILE A 30 -46.70 0.94 21.31
C ILE A 30 -47.58 0.83 20.07
N LEU A 31 -47.98 -0.41 19.70
CA LEU A 31 -48.88 -0.65 18.57
C LEU A 31 -50.31 -0.14 18.81
N ASP A 32 -50.85 -0.24 20.02
CA ASP A 32 -52.16 0.31 20.38
C ASP A 32 -52.16 1.86 20.36
N ASN A 33 -51.08 2.50 20.73
CA ASN A 33 -50.93 3.98 20.62
C ASN A 33 -50.89 4.45 19.14
N ILE A 34 -50.17 3.75 18.28
CA ILE A 34 -50.08 4.07 16.84
C ILE A 34 -51.43 3.89 16.13
N ILE A 35 -52.25 2.95 16.57
CA ILE A 35 -53.56 2.66 15.97
C ILE A 35 -54.62 3.66 16.46
N ASN A 36 -54.55 4.16 17.70
CA ASN A 36 -55.51 5.09 18.25
C ASN A 36 -55.33 6.54 17.81
N GLU A 37 -54.15 6.95 17.34
CA GLU A 37 -53.92 8.34 16.87
C GLU A 37 -54.44 8.63 15.44
N ARG A 38 -54.93 7.66 14.69
CA ARG A 38 -55.48 7.88 13.34
C ARG A 38 -57.01 7.80 13.31
N ASN A 39 -57.66 8.81 13.76
CA ASN A 39 -59.06 9.12 13.37
C ASN A 39 -59.06 9.61 11.91
N LEU A 40 -59.15 8.68 10.94
CA LEU A 40 -59.36 8.99 9.53
C LEU A 40 -60.81 8.54 9.13
N GLN A 41 -61.52 9.50 8.62
CA GLN A 41 -62.88 9.38 8.10
C GLN A 41 -62.99 8.27 7.01
N THR A 42 -64.03 7.53 7.12
CA THR A 42 -64.38 6.34 6.36
C THR A 42 -64.68 6.60 4.90
N THR A 43 -64.00 5.88 4.02
CA THR A 43 -64.55 5.38 2.76
C THR A 43 -64.32 3.89 2.69
N GLN A 44 -65.36 3.15 2.25
CA GLN A 44 -65.59 1.73 2.34
C GLN A 44 -64.37 0.85 1.97
N ILE A 45 -63.74 0.25 2.97
CA ILE A 45 -62.80 -0.88 2.83
C ILE A 45 -63.49 -2.10 3.46
N PRO A 46 -63.46 -3.29 2.82
CA PRO A 46 -64.05 -4.49 3.39
C PRO A 46 -63.43 -4.79 4.76
N LYS A 47 -64.30 -5.11 5.76
CA LYS A 47 -63.93 -5.41 7.15
C LYS A 47 -62.94 -6.59 7.21
N MET A 48 -61.67 -6.31 7.00
CA MET A 48 -60.63 -7.24 7.46
C MET A 48 -60.59 -7.18 8.98
N SER A 49 -60.67 -8.34 9.63
CA SER A 49 -60.66 -8.45 11.08
C SER A 49 -59.44 -7.78 11.66
N ILE A 50 -59.61 -6.89 12.62
CA ILE A 50 -58.50 -6.21 13.34
C ILE A 50 -57.47 -7.20 13.86
N GLN A 51 -57.89 -8.43 14.19
CA GLN A 51 -57.00 -9.52 14.58
C GLN A 51 -56.09 -10.00 13.43
N PHE A 52 -56.56 -9.95 12.18
CA PHE A 52 -55.72 -10.35 11.02
C PHE A 52 -54.66 -9.29 10.75
N ILE A 53 -55.00 -8.01 10.87
CA ILE A 53 -54.03 -6.89 10.72
C ILE A 53 -52.97 -6.95 11.82
N LYS A 54 -53.37 -7.17 13.09
CA LYS A 54 -52.45 -7.32 14.21
C LYS A 54 -51.47 -8.49 14.01
N ARG A 55 -51.96 -9.65 13.53
CA ARG A 55 -51.12 -10.81 13.24
C ARG A 55 -50.16 -10.57 12.08
N LEU A 56 -50.62 -9.90 11.04
CA LEU A 56 -49.78 -9.56 9.88
C LEU A 56 -48.66 -8.58 10.27
N THR A 57 -48.98 -7.56 11.09
CA THR A 57 -48.00 -6.56 11.56
C THR A 57 -46.96 -7.22 12.47
N VAL A 58 -47.35 -8.09 13.39
CA VAL A 58 -46.42 -8.85 14.25
C VAL A 58 -45.51 -9.74 13.39
N LEU A 59 -46.05 -10.43 12.41
CA LEU A 59 -45.28 -11.31 11.51
C LEU A 59 -44.26 -10.49 10.69
N THR A 60 -44.65 -9.33 10.17
CA THR A 60 -43.80 -8.45 9.40
C THR A 60 -42.64 -7.88 10.26
N ILE A 61 -42.94 -7.44 11.49
CA ILE A 61 -41.95 -6.95 12.43
C ILE A 61 -40.95 -8.06 12.81
N THR A 62 -41.45 -9.29 13.07
CA THR A 62 -40.60 -10.44 13.39
C THR A 62 -39.71 -10.80 12.21
N CYS A 63 -40.21 -10.77 10.96
CA CYS A 63 -39.39 -10.99 9.76
C CYS A 63 -38.33 -9.93 9.59
N ILE A 64 -38.63 -8.63 9.85
CA ILE A 64 -37.64 -7.53 9.78
C ILE A 64 -36.55 -7.74 10.84
N PHE A 65 -36.91 -8.14 12.07
CA PHE A 65 -35.94 -8.45 13.12
C PHE A 65 -35.05 -9.65 12.77
N LEU A 66 -35.61 -10.71 12.21
CA LEU A 66 -34.83 -11.89 11.81
C LEU A 66 -33.85 -11.57 10.66
N VAL A 67 -34.27 -10.71 9.71
CA VAL A 67 -33.39 -10.27 8.63
C VAL A 67 -32.29 -9.37 9.16
N ALA A 68 -32.60 -8.44 10.06
CA ALA A 68 -31.60 -7.55 10.68
C ALA A 68 -30.58 -8.32 11.52
N CYS A 69 -31.02 -9.29 12.35
CA CYS A 69 -30.09 -10.14 13.11
C CYS A 69 -29.21 -11.02 12.21
N ARG A 70 -29.75 -11.50 11.08
CA ARG A 70 -28.98 -12.30 10.14
C ARG A 70 -27.93 -11.47 9.39
N GLN A 71 -28.22 -10.20 9.13
CA GLN A 71 -27.28 -9.28 8.49
C GLN A 71 -26.12 -8.91 9.42
N GLU A 72 -26.37 -8.74 10.72
CA GLU A 72 -25.34 -8.51 11.74
C GLU A 72 -24.41 -9.74 11.92
N ASP A 73 -24.96 -10.96 11.88
CA ASP A 73 -24.17 -12.20 11.96
C ASP A 73 -23.29 -12.40 10.72
N ASP A 74 -23.77 -12.01 9.54
CA ASP A 74 -23.02 -12.11 8.29
C ASP A 74 -21.93 -11.03 8.22
N GLU A 75 -22.17 -9.80 8.71
CA GLU A 75 -21.15 -8.76 8.84
C GLU A 75 -20.06 -9.14 9.86
N ASN A 76 -20.42 -9.64 11.03
CA ASN A 76 -19.47 -10.09 12.05
C ASN A 76 -18.63 -11.28 11.57
N LYS A 77 -19.21 -12.24 10.84
CA LYS A 77 -18.47 -13.34 10.19
C LYS A 77 -17.54 -12.83 9.10
N ARG A 78 -17.98 -11.84 8.34
CA ARG A 78 -17.18 -11.21 7.30
C ARG A 78 -16.00 -10.47 7.90
N ASP A 79 -16.21 -9.71 8.98
CA ASP A 79 -15.15 -8.98 9.68
C ASP A 79 -14.13 -9.93 10.34
N ILE A 80 -14.58 -11.04 10.91
CA ILE A 80 -13.68 -12.07 11.47
C ILE A 80 -12.87 -12.74 10.35
N LEU A 81 -13.48 -13.08 9.22
CA LEU A 81 -12.80 -13.65 8.06
C LEU A 81 -11.81 -12.66 7.44
N LEU A 82 -12.16 -11.38 7.34
CA LEU A 82 -11.26 -10.31 6.90
C LEU A 82 -10.07 -10.16 7.84
N ALA A 83 -10.29 -10.20 9.16
CA ALA A 83 -9.24 -10.11 10.16
C ALA A 83 -8.25 -11.29 10.11
N GLU A 84 -8.72 -12.51 9.80
CA GLU A 84 -7.84 -13.69 9.61
C GLU A 84 -7.12 -13.67 8.26
N ASN A 85 -7.75 -13.15 7.21
CA ASN A 85 -7.15 -13.05 5.88
C ASN A 85 -6.07 -11.97 5.78
N ASN A 86 -6.07 -11.00 6.69
CA ASN A 86 -5.06 -9.93 6.74
C ASN A 86 -3.78 -10.31 7.51
N LYS A 87 -3.66 -11.53 7.99
CA LYS A 87 -2.45 -12.03 8.66
C LYS A 87 -1.59 -12.79 7.68
N ILE A 88 -0.27 -12.58 7.74
CA ILE A 88 0.71 -13.31 6.96
C ILE A 88 1.89 -13.72 7.83
N ASP A 89 2.35 -14.96 7.63
CA ASP A 89 3.58 -15.44 8.24
C ASP A 89 4.74 -15.15 7.29
N LEU A 90 5.75 -14.44 7.81
CA LEU A 90 6.95 -14.05 7.10
C LEU A 90 8.16 -14.71 7.71
N ILE A 91 9.19 -14.96 6.88
CA ILE A 91 10.43 -15.56 7.30
C ILE A 91 11.56 -14.53 7.19
N PHE A 92 12.30 -14.39 8.26
CA PHE A 92 13.53 -13.62 8.35
C PHE A 92 14.72 -14.57 8.26
N TYR A 93 15.38 -14.59 7.12
CA TYR A 93 16.64 -15.29 6.96
C TYR A 93 17.78 -14.37 7.38
N GLN A 94 18.16 -14.49 8.65
CA GLN A 94 19.18 -13.66 9.26
C GLN A 94 20.51 -13.80 8.50
N ASN A 95 21.13 -12.67 8.19
CA ASN A 95 22.50 -12.59 7.75
C ASN A 95 23.36 -12.10 8.92
N ASP A 96 24.63 -12.51 8.99
CA ASP A 96 25.55 -12.25 10.12
C ASP A 96 25.70 -10.77 10.52
N THR A 97 25.30 -9.83 9.67
CA THR A 97 25.45 -8.39 9.88
C THR A 97 24.15 -7.64 10.15
N GLU A 98 22.99 -8.31 10.21
CA GLU A 98 21.70 -7.66 10.42
C GLU A 98 21.06 -8.10 11.74
N THR A 99 20.71 -7.11 12.55
CA THR A 99 19.94 -7.35 13.78
C THR A 99 18.44 -7.44 13.48
N LYS A 100 17.68 -8.12 14.36
CA LYS A 100 16.21 -8.11 14.27
C LYS A 100 15.63 -6.70 14.30
N ALA A 101 16.19 -5.80 15.10
CA ALA A 101 15.73 -4.42 15.20
C ALA A 101 15.90 -3.65 13.87
N GLU A 102 17.03 -3.83 13.18
CA GLU A 102 17.25 -3.23 11.85
C GLU A 102 16.29 -3.82 10.80
N PHE A 103 16.05 -5.11 10.86
CA PHE A 103 15.11 -5.80 10.00
C PHE A 103 13.67 -5.27 10.22
N GLU A 104 13.22 -5.19 11.48
CA GLU A 104 11.91 -4.64 11.82
C GLU A 104 11.75 -3.19 11.38
N LEU A 105 12.80 -2.38 11.57
CA LEU A 105 12.82 -1.00 11.09
C LEU A 105 12.68 -0.94 9.56
N GLY A 106 13.38 -1.81 8.81
CA GLY A 106 13.23 -1.94 7.36
C GLY A 106 11.80 -2.29 6.95
N LEU A 107 11.16 -3.22 7.65
CA LEU A 107 9.76 -3.58 7.37
C LEU A 107 8.78 -2.43 7.69
N LYS A 108 8.96 -1.71 8.80
CA LYS A 108 8.15 -0.52 9.12
C LYS A 108 8.20 0.50 7.96
N TRP A 109 9.41 0.78 7.48
CA TRP A 109 9.58 1.68 6.34
C TRP A 109 8.96 1.13 5.05
N ALA A 110 9.09 -0.17 4.78
CA ALA A 110 8.44 -0.80 3.63
C ALA A 110 6.91 -0.64 3.68
N PHE A 111 6.30 -0.91 4.82
CA PHE A 111 4.86 -0.71 4.99
C PHE A 111 4.45 0.76 4.91
N SER A 112 5.27 1.66 5.43
CA SER A 112 5.04 3.10 5.31
C SER A 112 5.04 3.55 3.83
N PHE A 113 5.96 3.05 3.01
CA PHE A 113 5.98 3.31 1.56
C PHE A 113 4.75 2.75 0.83
N LEU A 114 4.07 1.77 1.41
CA LEU A 114 2.79 1.24 0.92
C LEU A 114 1.56 1.99 1.47
N GLY A 115 1.77 3.01 2.29
CA GLY A 115 0.71 3.88 2.82
C GLY A 115 0.23 3.53 4.23
N ALA A 116 0.89 2.60 4.95
CA ALA A 116 0.59 2.32 6.35
C ALA A 116 0.83 3.56 7.23
N ARG A 117 -0.10 3.87 8.15
CA ARG A 117 0.06 5.00 9.09
C ARG A 117 1.06 4.69 10.20
N LEU A 118 1.13 3.44 10.63
CA LEU A 118 2.01 2.97 11.71
C LEU A 118 1.89 3.86 12.94
N GLU A 119 0.67 4.05 13.44
CA GLU A 119 0.43 4.80 14.67
C GLU A 119 1.20 4.19 15.84
N ARG A 120 1.62 4.99 16.81
CA ARG A 120 2.44 4.53 17.92
C ARG A 120 1.83 3.33 18.64
N GLY A 121 2.65 2.30 18.81
CA GLY A 121 2.25 1.00 19.39
C GLY A 121 1.45 0.10 18.45
N SER A 122 1.21 0.50 17.19
CA SER A 122 0.56 -0.37 16.20
C SER A 122 1.45 -1.53 15.79
N TRP A 123 2.75 -1.31 15.68
CA TRP A 123 3.71 -2.34 15.33
C TRP A 123 3.73 -3.50 16.34
N ASP A 124 3.76 -3.17 17.62
CA ASP A 124 3.77 -4.18 18.70
C ASP A 124 2.48 -5.02 18.73
N ARG A 125 1.36 -4.47 18.26
CA ARG A 125 0.10 -5.22 18.10
C ARG A 125 0.07 -6.03 16.79
N ALA A 126 0.69 -5.51 15.75
CA ALA A 126 0.68 -6.12 14.42
C ALA A 126 1.64 -7.29 14.31
N MET A 127 2.84 -7.20 14.90
CA MET A 127 3.93 -8.13 14.68
C MET A 127 4.15 -9.05 15.88
N VAL A 128 4.15 -10.37 15.63
CA VAL A 128 4.39 -11.38 16.66
C VAL A 128 5.44 -12.38 16.17
N TRP A 129 6.58 -12.46 16.84
CA TRP A 129 7.58 -13.51 16.62
C TRP A 129 7.07 -14.86 17.10
N GLN A 130 6.96 -15.82 16.20
CA GLN A 130 6.54 -17.20 16.47
C GLN A 130 7.74 -18.10 16.75
N SER A 131 8.88 -17.79 16.13
CA SER A 131 10.17 -18.47 16.29
C SER A 131 11.33 -17.46 16.12
N PRO A 132 12.59 -17.85 16.27
CA PRO A 132 13.71 -16.96 15.99
C PRO A 132 13.75 -16.38 14.57
N THR A 133 13.12 -17.07 13.60
CA THR A 133 13.16 -16.70 12.19
C THR A 133 11.79 -16.48 11.56
N THR A 134 10.70 -16.88 12.21
CA THR A 134 9.34 -16.74 11.67
C THR A 134 8.52 -15.79 12.53
N PHE A 135 7.79 -14.91 11.90
CA PHE A 135 6.90 -13.97 12.58
C PHE A 135 5.62 -13.78 11.77
N GLN A 136 4.56 -13.44 12.45
CA GLN A 136 3.28 -13.11 11.84
C GLN A 136 3.05 -11.61 11.87
N ILE A 137 2.51 -11.05 10.78
CA ILE A 137 2.05 -9.67 10.73
C ILE A 137 0.54 -9.66 10.47
N ASN A 138 -0.17 -8.88 11.29
CA ASN A 138 -1.57 -8.53 11.09
C ASN A 138 -1.65 -7.16 10.40
N MET A 139 -1.96 -7.13 9.10
CA MET A 139 -2.03 -5.90 8.31
C MET A 139 -3.11 -4.93 8.79
N SER A 140 -4.16 -5.43 9.47
CA SER A 140 -5.26 -4.60 9.98
C SER A 140 -4.81 -3.61 11.07
N GLU A 141 -3.71 -3.92 11.78
CA GLU A 141 -3.17 -3.10 12.86
C GLU A 141 -2.24 -1.97 12.35
N LEU A 142 -1.81 -2.03 11.09
CA LEU A 142 -0.82 -1.11 10.52
C LEU A 142 -1.42 0.23 10.04
N GLY A 143 -2.75 0.36 10.04
CA GLY A 143 -3.44 1.59 9.67
C GLY A 143 -3.45 1.87 8.17
N PHE A 144 -3.54 0.85 7.33
CA PHE A 144 -3.80 1.00 5.90
C PHE A 144 -5.19 1.56 5.63
N ASN A 145 -5.34 2.35 4.58
CA ASN A 145 -6.67 2.70 4.08
C ASN A 145 -7.36 1.48 3.44
N GLN A 146 -8.66 1.57 3.22
CA GLN A 146 -9.46 0.46 2.71
C GLN A 146 -8.93 -0.11 1.40
N ASN A 147 -8.56 0.73 0.42
CA ASN A 147 -8.00 0.27 -0.86
C ASN A 147 -6.72 -0.53 -0.65
N ALA A 148 -5.76 0.00 0.11
CA ALA A 148 -4.50 -0.69 0.38
C ALA A 148 -4.72 -2.02 1.10
N ALA A 149 -5.62 -2.05 2.08
CA ALA A 149 -5.96 -3.26 2.82
C ALA A 149 -6.55 -4.35 1.89
N GLU A 150 -7.48 -3.99 1.00
CA GLU A 150 -8.06 -4.91 0.02
C GLU A 150 -7.03 -5.48 -0.96
N GLN A 151 -6.10 -4.64 -1.46
CA GLN A 151 -5.04 -5.11 -2.36
C GLN A 151 -4.04 -6.01 -1.64
N LEU A 152 -3.66 -5.67 -0.42
CA LEU A 152 -2.76 -6.51 0.41
C LEU A 152 -3.41 -7.85 0.77
N GLU A 153 -4.70 -7.88 1.11
CA GLU A 153 -5.44 -9.13 1.34
C GLU A 153 -5.42 -10.03 0.10
N ASN A 154 -5.60 -9.45 -1.09
CA ASN A 154 -5.53 -10.20 -2.35
C ASN A 154 -4.14 -10.81 -2.55
N LEU A 155 -3.06 -10.05 -2.32
CA LEU A 155 -1.69 -10.56 -2.41
C LEU A 155 -1.40 -11.64 -1.35
N ILE A 156 -1.83 -11.44 -0.10
CA ILE A 156 -1.66 -12.41 0.98
C ILE A 156 -2.30 -13.75 0.61
N ARG A 157 -3.47 -13.73 -0.01
CA ARG A 157 -4.10 -14.97 -0.52
C ARG A 157 -3.23 -15.67 -1.56
N GLN A 158 -2.60 -14.92 -2.49
CA GLN A 158 -1.68 -15.50 -3.48
C GLN A 158 -0.42 -16.06 -2.81
N PHE A 159 0.13 -15.36 -1.81
CA PHE A 159 1.26 -15.88 -1.05
C PHE A 159 0.92 -17.20 -0.34
N LYS A 160 -0.21 -17.26 0.37
CA LYS A 160 -0.61 -18.43 1.17
C LYS A 160 -0.85 -19.70 0.36
N ILE A 161 -1.20 -19.59 -0.92
CA ILE A 161 -1.37 -20.74 -1.82
C ILE A 161 -0.10 -21.10 -2.60
N SER A 162 0.99 -20.31 -2.49
CA SER A 162 2.25 -20.60 -3.15
C SER A 162 2.94 -21.83 -2.54
N GLU A 163 3.71 -22.56 -3.36
CA GLU A 163 4.44 -23.72 -2.87
C GLU A 163 5.48 -23.33 -1.81
N GLU A 164 6.13 -22.18 -1.95
CA GLU A 164 7.06 -21.65 -0.95
C GLU A 164 6.37 -21.54 0.42
N TYR A 165 5.19 -20.92 0.48
CA TYR A 165 4.46 -20.78 1.74
C TYR A 165 4.05 -22.12 2.32
N LEU A 166 3.55 -23.04 1.49
CA LEU A 166 3.09 -24.36 1.92
C LEU A 166 4.24 -25.23 2.44
N VAL A 167 5.42 -25.12 1.83
CA VAL A 167 6.61 -25.87 2.24
C VAL A 167 7.29 -25.28 3.48
N LYS A 168 7.36 -23.94 3.56
CA LYS A 168 8.12 -23.23 4.59
C LYS A 168 7.27 -22.74 5.78
N GLY A 169 5.96 -22.70 5.65
CA GLY A 169 5.06 -22.11 6.63
C GLY A 169 5.08 -20.58 6.67
N GLY A 170 5.57 -19.95 5.60
CA GLY A 170 5.66 -18.50 5.47
C GLY A 170 6.35 -18.07 4.18
N ILE A 171 6.35 -16.78 3.90
CA ILE A 171 7.05 -16.16 2.75
C ILE A 171 8.31 -15.45 3.26
N ASP A 172 9.39 -15.54 2.49
CA ASP A 172 10.55 -14.67 2.69
C ASP A 172 10.13 -13.19 2.75
N ALA A 173 10.52 -12.49 3.83
CA ALA A 173 10.19 -11.08 4.02
C ALA A 173 10.74 -10.18 2.89
N GLY A 174 11.92 -10.51 2.35
CA GLY A 174 12.48 -9.82 1.18
C GLY A 174 11.62 -10.05 -0.07
N ARG A 175 11.12 -11.27 -0.29
CA ARG A 175 10.16 -11.57 -1.38
C ARG A 175 8.88 -10.76 -1.21
N PHE A 176 8.36 -10.67 0.00
CA PHE A 176 7.18 -9.85 0.28
C PHE A 176 7.42 -8.38 -0.11
N VAL A 177 8.54 -7.79 0.30
CA VAL A 177 8.92 -6.41 -0.04
C VAL A 177 9.05 -6.25 -1.57
N VAL A 178 9.70 -7.18 -2.25
CA VAL A 178 9.86 -7.15 -3.71
C VAL A 178 8.50 -7.27 -4.42
N CYS A 179 7.66 -8.19 -4.01
CA CYS A 179 6.33 -8.35 -4.63
C CYS A 179 5.41 -7.14 -4.39
N THR A 180 5.57 -6.41 -3.30
CA THR A 180 4.70 -5.27 -2.97
C THR A 180 5.25 -3.94 -3.47
N LEU A 181 6.55 -3.65 -3.28
CA LEU A 181 7.16 -2.36 -3.63
C LEU A 181 7.81 -2.36 -5.02
N ASN A 182 8.55 -3.42 -5.37
CA ASN A 182 9.29 -3.45 -6.64
C ASN A 182 8.40 -3.82 -7.84
N ASN A 183 7.29 -4.52 -7.61
CA ASN A 183 6.30 -4.74 -8.65
C ASN A 183 5.44 -3.48 -8.81
N SER A 184 5.63 -2.75 -9.91
CA SER A 184 4.95 -1.48 -10.15
C SER A 184 3.43 -1.64 -10.21
N ASN A 185 2.92 -2.73 -10.80
CA ASN A 185 1.48 -2.99 -10.87
C ASN A 185 0.87 -3.16 -9.47
N HIS A 186 1.56 -3.88 -8.57
CA HIS A 186 1.11 -4.07 -7.19
C HIS A 186 1.23 -2.77 -6.40
N TYR A 187 2.40 -2.10 -6.46
CA TYR A 187 2.63 -0.83 -5.81
C TYR A 187 1.55 0.19 -6.15
N TYR A 188 1.28 0.43 -7.43
CA TYR A 188 0.27 1.39 -7.87
C TYR A 188 -1.12 1.09 -7.33
N LYS A 189 -1.53 -0.18 -7.33
CA LYS A 189 -2.83 -0.59 -6.79
C LYS A 189 -2.91 -0.40 -5.29
N ILE A 190 -1.87 -0.79 -4.54
CA ILE A 190 -1.83 -0.65 -3.09
C ILE A 190 -1.87 0.83 -2.68
N VAL A 191 -1.01 1.67 -3.26
CA VAL A 191 -0.97 3.11 -2.92
C VAL A 191 -2.08 3.93 -3.58
N GLY A 192 -2.96 3.29 -4.37
CA GLY A 192 -4.09 3.95 -5.03
C GLY A 192 -3.67 4.98 -6.07
N MET A 193 -2.63 4.70 -6.86
CA MET A 193 -2.26 5.58 -7.97
C MET A 193 -3.36 5.58 -9.05
N PRO A 194 -3.86 6.75 -9.50
CA PRO A 194 -4.84 6.81 -10.58
C PRO A 194 -4.33 6.14 -11.85
N THR A 195 -5.15 5.29 -12.49
CA THR A 195 -4.79 4.56 -13.71
C THR A 195 -4.67 5.44 -14.95
N SER A 196 -5.18 6.67 -14.92
CA SER A 196 -5.03 7.62 -16.03
C SER A 196 -4.47 8.96 -15.55
N PHE A 197 -3.62 9.55 -16.35
CA PHE A 197 -3.01 10.86 -16.10
C PHE A 197 -4.07 11.97 -15.94
N ASN A 198 -5.11 11.97 -16.76
CA ASN A 198 -6.20 12.95 -16.65
C ASN A 198 -6.89 12.88 -15.27
N LYS A 199 -7.12 11.68 -14.75
CA LYS A 199 -7.68 11.48 -13.40
C LYS A 199 -6.72 11.97 -12.32
N TYR A 200 -5.42 11.75 -12.49
CA TYR A 200 -4.40 12.25 -11.58
C TYR A 200 -4.41 13.78 -11.52
N VAL A 201 -4.22 14.46 -12.67
CA VAL A 201 -4.10 15.91 -12.71
C VAL A 201 -5.38 16.64 -12.32
N SER A 202 -6.57 16.06 -12.60
CA SER A 202 -7.85 16.66 -12.23
C SER A 202 -8.04 16.83 -10.73
N SER A 203 -7.28 16.08 -9.92
CA SER A 203 -7.31 16.16 -8.45
C SER A 203 -6.25 17.10 -7.86
N LYS A 204 -5.40 17.68 -8.71
CA LYS A 204 -4.23 18.48 -8.32
C LYS A 204 -4.36 19.91 -8.85
N SER A 205 -3.55 20.80 -8.27
CA SER A 205 -3.47 22.20 -8.70
C SER A 205 -2.01 22.59 -8.84
N PHE A 206 -1.63 23.11 -9.99
CA PHE A 206 -0.27 23.46 -10.32
C PHE A 206 -0.12 24.94 -10.64
N LEU A 207 1.05 25.50 -10.32
CA LEU A 207 1.43 26.84 -10.76
C LEU A 207 1.51 26.91 -12.29
N GLN A 208 1.10 28.03 -12.86
CA GLN A 208 1.17 28.20 -14.32
C GLN A 208 2.61 28.25 -14.83
N LYS A 209 3.51 28.89 -14.06
CA LYS A 209 4.92 28.97 -14.39
C LYS A 209 5.62 27.66 -13.98
N ARG A 210 6.48 27.13 -14.85
CA ARG A 210 7.16 25.86 -14.69
C ARG A 210 8.64 26.04 -14.38
N GLY A 211 9.27 25.05 -13.79
CA GLY A 211 10.71 24.89 -13.75
C GLY A 211 11.22 24.22 -15.02
N ALA A 212 12.40 24.56 -15.47
CA ALA A 212 13.05 23.93 -16.63
C ALA A 212 14.37 23.29 -16.20
N ILE A 213 14.56 22.01 -16.48
CA ILE A 213 15.79 21.26 -16.21
C ILE A 213 16.36 20.77 -17.53
N ILE A 214 17.56 21.23 -17.89
CA ILE A 214 18.23 20.87 -19.15
C ILE A 214 19.09 19.62 -18.96
N GLU A 215 19.73 19.49 -17.78
CA GLU A 215 20.59 18.37 -17.45
C GLU A 215 20.16 17.78 -16.11
N SER A 216 20.07 16.46 -16.06
CA SER A 216 19.68 15.72 -14.86
C SER A 216 20.51 14.44 -14.76
N ALA A 217 20.73 13.96 -13.54
CA ALA A 217 21.40 12.67 -13.31
C ALA A 217 20.56 11.48 -13.74
N VAL A 218 19.25 11.64 -13.88
CA VAL A 218 18.31 10.56 -14.18
C VAL A 218 17.60 10.72 -15.53
N ALA A 219 17.27 11.95 -15.94
CA ALA A 219 16.66 12.21 -17.23
C ALA A 219 17.72 12.33 -18.33
N LEU A 220 17.54 11.58 -19.40
CA LEU A 220 18.39 11.67 -20.61
C LEU A 220 17.94 12.78 -21.55
N LYS A 221 16.85 13.44 -21.21
CA LYS A 221 16.18 14.49 -22.00
C LYS A 221 16.00 15.74 -21.12
N GLU A 222 15.67 16.87 -21.77
CA GLU A 222 15.21 18.04 -21.04
C GLU A 222 13.83 17.77 -20.41
N ARG A 223 13.55 18.41 -19.28
CA ARG A 223 12.27 18.24 -18.56
C ARG A 223 11.67 19.55 -18.08
N LEU A 224 10.36 19.59 -18.04
CA LEU A 224 9.59 20.64 -17.38
C LEU A 224 9.01 20.13 -16.09
N ILE A 225 9.16 20.91 -15.03
CA ILE A 225 8.60 20.59 -13.72
C ILE A 225 7.43 21.52 -13.43
N GLN A 226 6.25 20.94 -13.28
CA GLN A 226 5.08 21.63 -12.74
C GLN A 226 5.15 21.54 -11.20
N LEU A 227 4.99 22.67 -10.56
CA LEU A 227 5.07 22.81 -9.11
C LEU A 227 3.66 23.00 -8.53
N PRO A 228 3.39 22.53 -7.29
CA PRO A 228 2.10 22.73 -6.65
C PRO A 228 1.81 24.21 -6.44
N GLU A 229 0.53 24.60 -6.43
CA GLU A 229 0.11 25.95 -6.06
C GLU A 229 0.60 26.30 -4.65
N GLU A 230 0.81 27.60 -4.43
CA GLU A 230 1.22 28.11 -3.11
C GLU A 230 0.15 27.77 -2.05
N ASN A 231 0.63 27.36 -0.88
CA ASN A 231 -0.22 26.97 0.25
C ASN A 231 -1.18 25.81 -0.05
N SER A 232 -0.86 24.98 -1.03
CA SER A 232 -1.59 23.73 -1.25
C SER A 232 -1.64 22.90 0.04
N PRO A 233 -2.80 22.34 0.40
CA PRO A 233 -2.86 21.36 1.49
C PRO A 233 -2.01 20.13 1.11
N ILE A 234 -1.52 19.41 2.12
CA ILE A 234 -0.55 18.33 1.93
C ILE A 234 -0.99 17.28 0.91
N ASN A 235 -2.25 16.94 0.88
CA ASN A 235 -2.82 15.96 -0.08
C ASN A 235 -2.88 16.47 -1.53
N ARG A 236 -2.58 17.75 -1.75
CA ARG A 236 -2.43 18.36 -3.08
C ARG A 236 -0.99 18.76 -3.38
N LEU A 237 -0.07 18.54 -2.45
CA LEU A 237 1.36 18.76 -2.69
C LEU A 237 1.83 17.73 -3.72
N SER A 238 1.98 18.17 -4.95
CA SER A 238 2.27 17.31 -6.11
C SER A 238 3.23 17.97 -7.05
N TYR A 239 4.09 17.17 -7.64
CA TYR A 239 5.04 17.56 -8.67
C TYR A 239 4.79 16.71 -9.91
N LEU A 240 4.95 17.32 -11.07
CA LEU A 240 4.85 16.65 -12.36
C LEU A 240 6.09 17.01 -13.18
N ALA A 241 6.87 16.00 -13.54
CA ALA A 241 7.97 16.12 -14.49
C ALA A 241 7.48 15.65 -15.86
N GLU A 242 7.51 16.54 -16.83
CA GLU A 242 7.26 16.24 -18.24
C GLU A 242 8.62 16.00 -18.92
N GLU A 243 8.90 14.75 -19.32
CA GLU A 243 10.09 14.40 -20.10
C GLU A 243 9.89 14.78 -21.55
N LEU A 244 10.86 15.46 -22.16
CA LEU A 244 10.69 16.12 -23.44
C LEU A 244 11.56 15.54 -24.54
N SER A 245 11.04 15.43 -25.76
CA SER A 245 11.87 15.40 -26.97
C SER A 245 12.15 16.84 -27.44
N GLY A 246 13.28 17.06 -28.08
CA GLY A 246 13.64 18.38 -28.57
C GLY A 246 14.20 19.28 -27.48
N SER A 247 14.17 20.61 -27.70
CA SER A 247 14.76 21.57 -26.80
C SER A 247 13.77 22.64 -26.33
N LEU A 248 13.87 23.00 -25.06
CA LEU A 248 13.12 24.11 -24.46
C LEU A 248 13.53 25.48 -25.01
N ARG A 249 14.72 25.57 -25.64
CA ARG A 249 15.25 26.84 -26.16
C ARG A 249 14.64 27.23 -27.50
N ASP A 250 14.21 26.26 -28.29
CA ASP A 250 13.66 26.49 -29.62
C ASP A 250 12.15 26.19 -29.75
N SER A 251 11.51 25.86 -28.64
CA SER A 251 10.08 25.54 -28.56
C SER A 251 9.63 24.33 -29.41
N SER A 252 10.58 23.48 -29.81
CA SER A 252 10.30 22.29 -30.64
C SER A 252 9.99 21.03 -29.82
N HIS A 253 9.83 21.17 -28.52
CA HIS A 253 9.64 20.04 -27.63
C HIS A 253 8.24 19.42 -27.67
N GLN A 254 8.21 18.12 -27.41
CA GLN A 254 6.98 17.35 -27.19
C GLN A 254 7.14 16.52 -25.92
N VAL A 255 6.07 16.32 -25.17
CA VAL A 255 6.08 15.46 -23.99
C VAL A 255 6.15 14.00 -24.42
N LEU A 256 7.11 13.27 -23.87
CA LEU A 256 7.33 11.83 -24.11
C LEU A 256 6.77 10.98 -22.96
N GLU A 257 6.92 11.43 -21.73
CA GLU A 257 6.46 10.78 -20.50
C GLU A 257 6.12 11.82 -19.45
N ASN A 258 5.28 11.41 -18.50
CA ASN A 258 4.94 12.19 -17.33
C ASN A 258 5.30 11.40 -16.06
N GLU A 259 6.28 11.87 -15.31
CA GLU A 259 6.62 11.33 -13.99
C GLU A 259 5.95 12.19 -12.91
N VAL A 260 5.26 11.56 -11.98
CA VAL A 260 4.54 12.27 -10.92
C VAL A 260 5.02 11.86 -9.54
N MET A 261 5.03 12.84 -8.63
CA MET A 261 5.30 12.65 -7.21
C MET A 261 4.25 13.41 -6.41
N ASP A 262 3.64 12.75 -5.43
CA ASP A 262 2.77 13.42 -4.45
C ASP A 262 2.97 12.86 -3.04
N VAL A 263 2.25 13.42 -2.06
CA VAL A 263 2.34 13.04 -0.66
C VAL A 263 1.09 12.26 -0.26
N MET A 264 1.29 11.09 0.36
CA MET A 264 0.23 10.29 0.97
C MET A 264 -0.14 10.82 2.37
N GLU A 265 -1.29 10.39 2.88
CA GLU A 265 -1.80 10.80 4.21
C GLU A 265 -0.87 10.44 5.37
N ASN A 266 -0.05 9.40 5.22
CA ASN A 266 0.96 8.99 6.20
C ASN A 266 2.27 9.79 6.10
N GLY A 267 2.35 10.80 5.25
CA GLY A 267 3.53 11.65 5.05
C GLY A 267 4.58 11.09 4.11
N GLN A 268 4.39 9.91 3.53
CA GLN A 268 5.31 9.34 2.54
C GLN A 268 5.08 9.92 1.15
N LEU A 269 6.15 9.93 0.35
CA LEU A 269 6.07 10.24 -1.07
C LEU A 269 5.51 9.05 -1.85
N ARG A 270 4.72 9.35 -2.88
CA ARG A 270 4.14 8.39 -3.82
C ARG A 270 4.53 8.78 -5.24
N PHE A 271 4.88 7.79 -6.06
CA PHE A 271 5.40 8.01 -7.40
C PHE A 271 4.58 7.27 -8.45
N GLY A 272 4.52 7.82 -9.67
CA GLY A 272 3.89 7.17 -10.81
C GLY A 272 4.46 7.68 -12.12
N VAL A 273 4.38 6.84 -13.16
CA VAL A 273 4.83 7.16 -14.51
C VAL A 273 3.70 6.92 -15.48
N TYR A 274 3.45 7.90 -16.37
CA TYR A 274 2.41 7.83 -17.40
C TYR A 274 3.02 8.05 -18.77
N ASP A 275 2.57 7.25 -19.73
CA ASP A 275 2.95 7.40 -21.13
C ASP A 275 2.27 8.60 -21.83
N THR A 276 2.56 8.80 -23.12
CA THR A 276 1.96 9.87 -23.95
C THR A 276 0.45 9.72 -24.14
N LEU A 277 -0.09 8.54 -23.94
CA LEU A 277 -1.54 8.27 -23.98
C LEU A 277 -2.20 8.53 -22.61
N GLY A 278 -1.40 8.89 -21.61
CA GLY A 278 -1.84 9.12 -20.23
C GLY A 278 -2.17 7.83 -19.50
N GLN A 279 -1.62 6.69 -19.87
CA GLN A 279 -1.78 5.42 -19.19
C GLN A 279 -0.65 5.22 -18.18
N LEU A 280 -0.99 4.69 -17.02
CA LEU A 280 -0.01 4.34 -15.98
C LEU A 280 0.84 3.16 -16.48
N ILE A 281 2.17 3.32 -16.49
CA ILE A 281 3.12 2.32 -17.00
C ILE A 281 4.05 1.83 -15.90
N VAL A 282 4.63 0.66 -16.12
CA VAL A 282 5.47 -0.06 -15.14
C VAL A 282 6.71 0.74 -14.74
N GLY A 283 7.25 1.52 -15.65
CA GLY A 283 8.42 2.37 -15.42
C GLY A 283 8.76 3.18 -16.66
N SER A 284 9.65 4.16 -16.51
CA SER A 284 10.13 5.03 -17.59
C SER A 284 10.81 4.24 -18.69
N ASP A 285 10.63 4.68 -19.94
CA ASP A 285 11.42 4.18 -21.07
C ASP A 285 12.91 4.53 -20.84
N PRO A 286 13.83 3.53 -20.85
CA PRO A 286 15.24 3.75 -20.60
C PRO A 286 15.94 4.62 -21.65
N THR A 287 15.29 4.91 -22.78
CA THR A 287 15.79 5.88 -23.79
C THR A 287 15.39 7.32 -23.48
N ILE A 288 14.49 7.52 -22.51
CA ILE A 288 13.96 8.82 -22.07
C ILE A 288 14.53 9.15 -20.70
N SER A 289 14.40 8.24 -19.74
CA SER A 289 14.82 8.44 -18.36
C SER A 289 15.34 7.13 -17.76
N ILE A 290 16.40 7.21 -16.99
CA ILE A 290 16.90 6.08 -16.20
C ILE A 290 16.26 6.01 -14.81
N ALA A 291 15.23 6.82 -14.55
CA ALA A 291 14.43 6.75 -13.32
C ALA A 291 13.80 5.37 -13.11
N GLY A 292 13.41 4.72 -14.21
CA GLY A 292 12.91 3.35 -14.18
C GLY A 292 11.60 3.21 -13.41
N LYS A 293 11.56 2.28 -12.45
CA LYS A 293 10.37 1.95 -11.67
C LYS A 293 10.13 2.89 -10.48
N PRO A 294 8.90 3.02 -9.98
CA PRO A 294 8.58 3.82 -8.78
C PRO A 294 9.43 3.50 -7.55
N VAL A 295 9.79 2.24 -7.34
CA VAL A 295 10.66 1.84 -6.22
C VAL A 295 12.04 2.49 -6.29
N LYS A 296 12.58 2.72 -7.50
CA LYS A 296 13.83 3.44 -7.67
C LYS A 296 13.70 4.92 -7.31
N CYS A 297 12.54 5.52 -7.59
CA CYS A 297 12.23 6.87 -7.13
C CYS A 297 12.18 6.93 -5.60
N LEU A 298 11.58 5.91 -4.93
CA LEU A 298 11.60 5.80 -3.47
C LEU A 298 13.03 5.78 -2.92
N TRP A 299 13.93 5.00 -3.53
CA TRP A 299 15.34 4.93 -3.13
C TRP A 299 16.08 6.25 -3.35
N CYS A 300 15.92 6.88 -4.51
CA CYS A 300 16.59 8.14 -4.82
C CYS A 300 16.08 9.31 -3.98
N HIS A 301 14.79 9.39 -3.73
CA HIS A 301 14.20 10.50 -3.00
C HIS A 301 14.32 10.38 -1.47
N GLU A 302 14.48 9.17 -0.93
CA GLU A 302 14.65 8.95 0.52
C GLU A 302 13.63 9.72 1.37
N THR A 303 12.38 9.76 0.90
CA THR A 303 11.27 10.54 1.48
C THR A 303 11.42 12.08 1.41
N VAL A 304 12.46 12.60 0.77
CA VAL A 304 12.76 14.03 0.69
C VAL A 304 12.31 14.59 -0.65
N ILE A 305 11.73 15.80 -0.63
CA ILE A 305 11.54 16.58 -1.85
C ILE A 305 12.90 17.19 -2.20
N GLN A 306 13.59 16.57 -3.15
CA GLN A 306 14.93 17.00 -3.51
C GLN A 306 14.91 18.29 -4.32
N ARG A 307 15.90 19.14 -4.13
CA ARG A 307 16.16 20.28 -5.01
C ARG A 307 16.52 19.77 -6.40
N GLY A 308 16.28 20.60 -7.42
CA GLY A 308 16.78 20.31 -8.76
C GLY A 308 18.30 20.13 -8.76
N PHE A 309 18.79 19.09 -9.44
CA PHE A 309 20.23 18.88 -9.59
C PHE A 309 20.89 20.12 -10.25
N ALA A 310 22.13 20.35 -9.93
CA ALA A 310 22.88 21.62 -10.05
C ALA A 310 22.92 22.33 -11.43
N ALA A 311 22.39 21.76 -12.49
CA ALA A 311 22.42 22.31 -13.84
C ALA A 311 21.12 23.03 -14.24
N LEU A 312 20.46 23.72 -13.30
CA LEU A 312 19.37 24.62 -13.63
C LEU A 312 19.92 25.85 -14.35
N THR A 313 19.69 25.94 -15.64
CA THR A 313 20.01 27.12 -16.46
C THR A 313 18.79 28.03 -16.49
N SER A 314 19.00 29.35 -16.34
CA SER A 314 17.90 30.30 -16.52
C SER A 314 17.44 30.32 -17.98
N ILE A 315 16.19 29.94 -18.20
CA ILE A 315 15.53 30.01 -19.50
C ILE A 315 14.40 31.04 -19.41
N PRO A 316 14.30 31.97 -20.36
CA PRO A 316 13.21 32.95 -20.40
C PRO A 316 11.83 32.25 -20.36
N GLY A 317 10.92 32.74 -19.53
CA GLY A 317 9.57 32.16 -19.37
C GLY A 317 9.44 31.12 -18.25
N TYR A 318 10.55 30.53 -17.78
CA TYR A 318 10.57 29.54 -16.71
C TYR A 318 11.09 30.13 -15.40
N TYR A 319 10.91 29.43 -14.28
CA TYR A 319 11.51 29.83 -12.99
C TYR A 319 13.02 29.87 -13.12
N SER A 320 13.63 30.89 -12.53
CA SER A 320 15.09 30.84 -12.32
C SER A 320 15.44 29.76 -11.29
N PRO A 321 16.68 29.23 -11.29
CA PRO A 321 17.14 28.24 -10.31
C PRO A 321 16.82 28.63 -8.87
N ALA A 322 17.14 29.87 -8.48
CA ALA A 322 16.88 30.35 -7.14
C ALA A 322 15.39 30.42 -6.77
N GLN A 323 14.52 30.79 -7.72
CA GLN A 323 13.08 30.78 -7.52
C GLN A 323 12.55 29.35 -7.37
N PHE A 324 13.02 28.43 -8.21
CA PHE A 324 12.67 27.01 -8.16
C PHE A 324 13.04 26.39 -6.82
N ASP A 325 14.29 26.54 -6.39
CA ASP A 325 14.78 26.02 -5.11
C ASP A 325 14.02 26.62 -3.91
N SER A 326 13.72 27.92 -3.96
CA SER A 326 12.92 28.56 -2.90
C SER A 326 11.51 27.96 -2.75
N ILE A 327 10.87 27.56 -3.86
CA ILE A 327 9.56 26.88 -3.80
C ILE A 327 9.72 25.47 -3.23
N ILE A 328 10.75 24.74 -3.66
CA ILE A 328 11.04 23.39 -3.14
C ILE A 328 11.30 23.44 -1.64
N ASP A 329 12.13 24.38 -1.17
CA ASP A 329 12.43 24.54 0.26
C ASP A 329 11.16 24.84 1.09
N LYS A 330 10.30 25.74 0.61
CA LYS A 330 9.03 26.05 1.27
C LYS A 330 8.13 24.82 1.38
N ASN A 331 8.04 24.04 0.29
CA ASN A 331 7.23 22.83 0.27
C ASN A 331 7.80 21.73 1.16
N SER A 332 9.13 21.58 1.22
CA SER A 332 9.83 20.67 2.14
C SER A 332 9.52 21.01 3.59
N LEU A 333 9.58 22.30 3.97
CA LEU A 333 9.21 22.76 5.30
C LEU A 333 7.73 22.47 5.63
N THR A 334 6.84 22.60 4.64
CA THR A 334 5.41 22.28 4.80
C THR A 334 5.23 20.78 5.06
N LEU A 335 5.93 19.93 4.31
CA LEU A 335 5.91 18.48 4.51
C LEU A 335 6.46 18.08 5.87
N ASP A 336 7.58 18.68 6.29
CA ASP A 336 8.20 18.42 7.60
C ASP A 336 7.28 18.84 8.76
N ALA A 337 6.59 19.99 8.61
CA ALA A 337 5.62 20.44 9.59
C ALA A 337 4.43 19.46 9.69
N TYR A 338 3.94 18.95 8.57
CA TYR A 338 2.90 17.94 8.52
C TYR A 338 3.33 16.64 9.22
N ARG A 339 4.50 16.12 8.88
CA ARG A 339 5.06 14.88 9.46
C ARG A 339 5.24 14.96 10.97
N LYS A 340 5.67 16.11 11.49
CA LYS A 340 5.77 16.35 12.94
C LYS A 340 4.44 16.28 13.67
N GLY A 341 3.33 16.51 12.97
CA GLY A 341 1.97 16.39 13.51
C GLY A 341 1.38 14.98 13.42
N LEU A 342 2.04 14.05 12.75
CA LEU A 342 1.55 12.68 12.62
C LEU A 342 1.82 11.88 13.90
N ASP A 343 0.84 11.08 14.30
CA ASP A 343 1.06 9.99 15.25
C ASP A 343 1.57 8.78 14.49
N THR A 344 2.89 8.58 14.47
CA THR A 344 3.52 7.51 13.71
C THR A 344 4.79 7.01 14.39
N GLU A 345 5.16 5.75 14.13
CA GLU A 345 6.44 5.15 14.53
C GLU A 345 7.57 5.42 13.53
N ILE A 346 7.27 6.08 12.39
CA ILE A 346 8.28 6.43 11.40
C ILE A 346 8.99 7.71 11.81
N ASP A 347 10.29 7.61 11.99
CA ASP A 347 11.15 8.77 12.23
C ASP A 347 11.56 9.41 10.90
N PHE A 348 10.77 10.36 10.44
CA PHE A 348 11.07 11.14 9.24
C PHE A 348 12.25 12.12 9.41
N ALA A 349 12.73 12.35 10.63
CA ALA A 349 13.91 13.17 10.88
C ALA A 349 15.22 12.41 10.59
N ASP A 350 15.16 11.08 10.56
CA ASP A 350 16.27 10.21 10.16
C ASP A 350 15.94 9.43 8.88
N PRO A 351 16.02 10.06 7.70
CA PRO A 351 15.72 9.39 6.44
C PRO A 351 16.70 8.25 6.12
N SER A 352 17.88 8.18 6.75
CA SER A 352 18.83 7.08 6.54
C SER A 352 18.25 5.70 6.94
N ASN A 353 17.18 5.68 7.72
CA ASN A 353 16.48 4.46 8.09
C ASN A 353 15.83 3.75 6.88
N HIS A 354 15.54 4.47 5.78
CA HIS A 354 15.06 3.85 4.54
C HIS A 354 16.06 2.85 3.96
N THR A 355 17.37 3.04 4.16
CA THR A 355 18.42 2.10 3.76
C THR A 355 18.21 0.68 4.30
N LYS A 356 17.44 0.53 5.41
CA LYS A 356 17.09 -0.81 5.92
C LYS A 356 16.12 -1.54 4.99
N VAL A 357 15.21 -0.81 4.31
CA VAL A 357 14.34 -1.39 3.26
C VAL A 357 15.16 -1.84 2.07
N GLU A 358 16.12 -0.99 1.64
CA GLU A 358 17.00 -1.32 0.52
C GLU A 358 17.81 -2.59 0.80
N LYS A 359 18.34 -2.74 2.03
CA LYS A 359 19.03 -3.96 2.43
C LYS A 359 18.14 -5.19 2.36
N LEU A 360 16.88 -5.11 2.80
CA LEU A 360 15.91 -6.21 2.68
C LEU A 360 15.69 -6.57 1.20
N TYR A 361 15.50 -5.56 0.38
CA TYR A 361 15.31 -5.72 -1.05
C TYR A 361 16.52 -6.39 -1.72
N PHE A 362 17.72 -5.80 -1.56
CA PHE A 362 18.92 -6.29 -2.23
C PHE A 362 19.34 -7.67 -1.75
N ARG A 363 19.22 -7.99 -0.47
CA ARG A 363 19.49 -9.34 0.05
C ARG A 363 18.61 -10.41 -0.55
N PHE A 364 17.39 -10.06 -0.92
CA PHE A 364 16.50 -10.96 -1.63
C PHE A 364 16.84 -11.02 -3.12
N MET A 365 16.98 -9.86 -3.78
CA MET A 365 17.22 -9.79 -5.23
C MET A 365 18.64 -10.16 -5.65
N GLU A 366 19.59 -9.96 -4.76
CA GLU A 366 21.01 -10.27 -4.97
C GLU A 366 21.52 -11.11 -3.78
N PRO A 367 21.08 -12.38 -3.62
CA PRO A 367 21.46 -13.21 -2.48
C PRO A 367 22.89 -13.75 -2.58
N SER A 368 23.56 -13.89 -1.43
CA SER A 368 24.80 -14.66 -1.29
C SER A 368 24.52 -16.17 -1.18
N ALA A 369 25.55 -17.00 -1.36
CA ALA A 369 25.44 -18.44 -1.13
C ALA A 369 24.98 -18.78 0.30
N ASN A 370 25.45 -18.05 1.31
CA ASN A 370 25.01 -18.18 2.70
C ASN A 370 23.51 -17.92 2.85
N ARG A 371 23.02 -16.86 2.21
CA ARG A 371 21.59 -16.50 2.23
C ARG A 371 20.73 -17.59 1.58
N LEU A 372 21.18 -18.09 0.42
CA LEU A 372 20.49 -19.17 -0.30
C LEU A 372 20.50 -20.48 0.46
N SER A 373 21.58 -20.79 1.17
CA SER A 373 21.67 -21.95 2.05
C SER A 373 20.55 -21.96 3.10
N LEU A 374 20.31 -20.84 3.75
CA LEU A 374 19.22 -20.68 4.71
C LEU A 374 17.85 -20.77 4.03
N GLU A 375 17.69 -20.12 2.89
CA GLU A 375 16.44 -20.08 2.13
C GLU A 375 16.07 -21.45 1.58
N TRP A 376 17.01 -22.20 1.02
CA TRP A 376 16.77 -23.50 0.40
C TRP A 376 16.86 -24.67 1.39
N GLY A 377 17.45 -24.44 2.57
CA GLY A 377 17.61 -25.47 3.59
C GLY A 377 18.67 -26.52 3.22
N VAL A 378 19.71 -26.11 2.49
CA VAL A 378 20.84 -26.92 2.08
C VAL A 378 22.15 -26.31 2.58
N SER A 379 23.26 -27.01 2.52
CA SER A 379 24.55 -26.43 2.93
C SER A 379 25.07 -25.40 1.92
N VAL A 380 25.92 -24.47 2.38
CA VAL A 380 26.57 -23.48 1.50
C VAL A 380 27.34 -24.14 0.36
N ASN A 381 28.08 -25.24 0.64
CA ASN A 381 28.83 -25.98 -0.37
C ASN A 381 27.90 -26.57 -1.44
N GLU A 382 26.71 -27.03 -1.07
CA GLU A 382 25.72 -27.54 -2.04
C GLU A 382 25.19 -26.41 -2.92
N VAL A 383 24.92 -25.21 -2.34
CA VAL A 383 24.56 -24.02 -3.12
C VAL A 383 25.67 -23.66 -4.12
N GLU A 384 26.91 -23.53 -3.64
CA GLU A 384 28.07 -23.19 -4.50
C GLU A 384 28.30 -24.23 -5.61
N LEU A 385 28.13 -25.52 -5.31
CA LEU A 385 28.23 -26.58 -6.32
C LEU A 385 27.10 -26.50 -7.35
N LEU A 386 25.87 -26.22 -6.89
CA LEU A 386 24.69 -26.08 -7.76
C LEU A 386 24.82 -24.89 -8.70
N LEU A 387 25.36 -23.77 -8.19
CA LEU A 387 25.50 -22.50 -8.92
C LEU A 387 26.90 -22.25 -9.48
N LYS A 388 27.77 -23.26 -9.55
CA LYS A 388 29.18 -23.12 -9.95
C LYS A 388 29.42 -22.46 -11.32
N ASP A 389 28.42 -22.52 -12.21
CA ASP A 389 28.48 -21.96 -13.57
C ASP A 389 27.74 -20.61 -13.66
N ILE A 390 27.23 -20.06 -12.55
CA ILE A 390 26.57 -18.77 -12.47
C ILE A 390 27.59 -17.74 -11.99
N GLU A 391 27.70 -16.62 -12.72
CA GLU A 391 28.60 -15.53 -12.35
C GLU A 391 28.10 -14.80 -11.10
N THR A 392 29.06 -14.43 -10.25
CA THR A 392 28.80 -13.61 -9.07
C THR A 392 29.31 -12.17 -9.28
N HIS A 393 28.75 -11.24 -8.52
CA HIS A 393 29.16 -9.84 -8.52
C HIS A 393 29.25 -9.30 -7.09
N GLY A 394 29.85 -8.12 -6.91
CA GLY A 394 29.84 -7.36 -5.66
C GLY A 394 28.85 -6.20 -5.75
N HIS A 395 28.14 -5.91 -4.66
CA HIS A 395 27.27 -4.76 -4.60
C HIS A 395 28.07 -3.49 -4.29
N GLN A 396 27.91 -2.44 -5.11
CA GLN A 396 28.70 -1.21 -4.96
C GLN A 396 28.40 -0.46 -3.65
N GLU A 397 27.14 -0.33 -3.28
CA GLU A 397 26.70 0.40 -2.08
C GLU A 397 26.81 -0.46 -0.81
N PHE A 398 26.69 -1.79 -0.94
CA PHE A 398 26.78 -2.73 0.17
C PHE A 398 27.90 -3.74 -0.02
N PRO A 399 29.18 -3.32 -0.06
CA PRO A 399 30.31 -4.25 -0.31
C PRO A 399 30.45 -5.33 0.77
N SER A 400 29.89 -5.11 1.95
CA SER A 400 29.87 -6.09 3.05
C SER A 400 28.97 -7.32 2.77
N PHE A 401 28.15 -7.30 1.71
CA PHE A 401 27.34 -8.45 1.33
C PHE A 401 28.18 -9.56 0.66
N GLY A 402 29.38 -9.25 0.20
CA GLY A 402 30.30 -10.21 -0.43
C GLY A 402 29.93 -10.53 -1.87
N GLN A 403 30.12 -11.81 -2.26
CA GLN A 403 29.78 -12.30 -3.60
C GLN A 403 28.30 -12.66 -3.66
N LEU A 404 27.61 -12.13 -4.67
CA LEU A 404 26.16 -12.19 -4.82
C LEU A 404 25.79 -12.78 -6.19
N TYR A 405 24.62 -13.40 -6.24
CA TYR A 405 23.98 -13.87 -7.46
C TYR A 405 22.79 -12.99 -7.81
N TYR A 406 22.46 -12.79 -9.07
CA TYR A 406 21.18 -12.19 -9.45
C TYR A 406 20.05 -13.19 -9.26
N ARG A 407 18.97 -12.78 -8.59
CA ARG A 407 17.80 -13.64 -8.32
C ARG A 407 17.24 -14.27 -9.59
N THR A 408 17.15 -13.52 -10.67
CA THR A 408 16.64 -13.97 -11.97
C THR A 408 17.42 -15.14 -12.55
N ASP A 409 18.73 -15.25 -12.28
CA ASP A 409 19.58 -16.30 -12.82
C ASP A 409 19.48 -17.61 -12.03
N ILE A 410 19.16 -17.50 -10.74
CA ILE A 410 19.21 -18.61 -9.80
C ILE A 410 17.84 -19.15 -9.39
N GLU A 411 16.75 -18.45 -9.63
CA GLU A 411 15.42 -18.82 -9.13
C GLU A 411 14.96 -20.19 -9.65
N LYS A 412 15.35 -20.55 -10.86
CA LYS A 412 15.10 -21.86 -11.48
C LYS A 412 15.73 -23.06 -10.73
N PHE A 413 16.69 -22.81 -9.84
CA PHE A 413 17.35 -23.83 -9.02
C PHE A 413 16.71 -23.97 -7.63
N SER A 414 15.70 -23.17 -7.31
CA SER A 414 14.96 -23.29 -6.06
C SER A 414 14.38 -24.70 -5.89
N PRO A 415 14.43 -25.29 -4.68
CA PRO A 415 13.87 -26.60 -4.41
C PRO A 415 12.32 -26.65 -4.38
N TYR A 416 11.68 -25.52 -4.54
CA TYR A 416 10.22 -25.36 -4.62
C TYR A 416 9.86 -24.32 -5.68
N ALA A 417 8.64 -24.40 -6.21
CA ALA A 417 8.15 -23.38 -7.13
C ALA A 417 7.95 -22.05 -6.40
N THR A 418 8.61 -21.02 -6.90
CA THR A 418 8.53 -19.68 -6.35
C THR A 418 7.44 -18.87 -7.04
N LEU A 419 6.89 -17.87 -6.35
CA LEU A 419 6.08 -16.85 -7.02
C LEU A 419 6.94 -16.14 -8.08
N PRO A 420 6.36 -15.80 -9.25
CA PRO A 420 7.10 -15.09 -10.28
C PRO A 420 7.76 -13.82 -9.71
N SER A 421 9.09 -13.75 -9.80
CA SER A 421 9.83 -12.56 -9.40
C SER A 421 9.73 -11.47 -10.46
N THR A 422 9.79 -10.22 -10.00
CA THR A 422 9.92 -9.06 -10.87
C THR A 422 11.39 -8.88 -11.27
N SER A 423 11.64 -8.14 -12.35
CA SER A 423 12.97 -7.66 -12.67
C SER A 423 13.52 -6.77 -11.55
N SER A 424 14.85 -6.65 -11.46
CA SER A 424 15.48 -5.76 -10.49
C SER A 424 15.13 -4.28 -10.77
N ILE A 425 15.36 -3.40 -9.79
CA ILE A 425 15.21 -1.94 -9.98
C ILE A 425 16.17 -1.39 -11.06
N ARG A 426 17.21 -2.15 -11.40
CA ARG A 426 18.20 -1.78 -12.40
C ARG A 426 17.69 -2.02 -13.83
N GLU A 427 16.63 -2.80 -13.96
CA GLU A 427 16.05 -3.21 -15.23
C GLU A 427 14.60 -2.70 -15.33
N THR A 428 14.23 -2.17 -16.47
CA THR A 428 12.83 -1.89 -16.78
C THR A 428 12.28 -3.05 -17.59
N ASN A 429 11.45 -3.89 -16.96
CA ASN A 429 10.75 -4.98 -17.63
C ASN A 429 9.25 -4.65 -17.66
N ILE A 430 8.71 -4.48 -18.85
CA ILE A 430 7.30 -4.18 -19.07
C ILE A 430 6.36 -5.37 -18.78
N ASN A 431 6.91 -6.58 -18.69
CA ASN A 431 6.17 -7.83 -18.46
C ASN A 431 6.21 -8.26 -17.00
N GLU A 432 5.98 -7.35 -16.08
CA GLU A 432 5.89 -7.70 -14.66
C GLU A 432 4.66 -8.58 -14.39
N PRO A 433 4.83 -9.68 -13.62
CA PRO A 433 3.71 -10.53 -13.23
C PRO A 433 2.74 -9.72 -12.37
N ASN A 434 1.45 -9.78 -12.68
CA ASN A 434 0.42 -9.14 -11.89
C ASN A 434 -0.40 -10.22 -11.15
N LEU A 435 -0.25 -10.28 -9.84
CA LEU A 435 -0.97 -11.20 -8.97
C LEU A 435 -2.28 -10.60 -8.44
N LEU A 436 -2.54 -9.34 -8.73
CA LEU A 436 -3.75 -8.63 -8.33
C LEU A 436 -4.77 -8.61 -9.48
N PRO A 437 -6.07 -8.76 -9.17
CA PRO A 437 -7.14 -8.73 -10.15
C PRO A 437 -7.24 -7.40 -10.92
#